data_3e4f6d27f79be919bbf8e3f7563a39f0
#
_entry.id   3e4f6d27f79be919bbf8e3f7563a39f0
#
_cell.length_a   1.000
_cell.length_b   1.000
_cell.length_c   1.000
_cell.angle_alpha   90.00
_cell.angle_beta   90.00
_cell.angle_gamma   90.00
#
_symmetry.space_group_name_H-M   'P 1'
#
loop_
_entity.id
_entity.type
_entity.pdbx_description
1 polymer ?
#
loop_
_entity_poly.entity_id
_entity_poly.type
_entity_poly.pdbx_seq_one_letter_code
_entity_poly.pdbx_strand_id
1 'polypeptide(L)'
;DSELGCINTIYQSKKNITFIGTHGSGIWIYNNYTEKVTNYHVNNSALISNNIHCILPALEDDLIISTEKGLTRFKTKEKIFSNWTKEQGLMSTSFNQAAGVHTRDKKFIFGCGDGAIELADTVTLPHQFKSKMVFDNFRLLYQKVMPGEKGSPLKEEIDDTRHIILNYDQNIFSLDVSSIN
;
A
#
# COMPACT_ATOMS: atom_id res chain seq x y z
N ASP A 1 -5.01 -22.35 -11.20
CA ASP A 1 -5.80 -22.86 -10.06
C ASP A 1 -5.21 -22.30 -8.78
N SER A 2 -5.78 -21.20 -8.28
CA SER A 2 -5.40 -20.67 -6.97
C SER A 2 -6.24 -21.42 -5.92
N GLU A 3 -5.58 -22.21 -5.10
CA GLU A 3 -6.26 -22.87 -3.99
C GLU A 3 -6.66 -21.84 -2.94
N LEU A 4 -7.88 -21.96 -2.41
CA LEU A 4 -8.45 -21.04 -1.42
C LEU A 4 -7.62 -20.96 -0.12
N GLY A 5 -6.89 -22.02 0.20
CA GLY A 5 -6.08 -22.10 1.41
C GLY A 5 -6.92 -22.20 2.71
N CYS A 6 -6.28 -22.04 3.85
CA CYS A 6 -6.94 -22.05 5.15
C CYS A 6 -7.72 -20.74 5.38
N ILE A 7 -8.99 -20.84 5.74
CA ILE A 7 -9.86 -19.68 5.98
C ILE A 7 -9.72 -19.23 7.43
N ASN A 8 -9.35 -17.96 7.64
CA ASN A 8 -9.20 -17.37 8.97
C ASN A 8 -10.42 -16.53 9.38
N THR A 9 -11.10 -15.92 8.41
CA THR A 9 -12.21 -14.98 8.70
C THR A 9 -13.16 -14.89 7.51
N ILE A 10 -14.45 -14.71 7.80
CA ILE A 10 -15.48 -14.51 6.80
C ILE A 10 -16.34 -13.33 7.24
N TYR A 11 -16.63 -12.45 6.30
CA TYR A 11 -17.56 -11.35 6.47
C TYR A 11 -18.53 -11.29 5.29
N GLN A 12 -19.84 -11.22 5.54
CA GLN A 12 -20.85 -10.98 4.52
C GLN A 12 -21.43 -9.58 4.65
N SER A 13 -21.35 -8.81 3.57
CA SER A 13 -21.90 -7.46 3.52
C SER A 13 -23.43 -7.48 3.35
N LYS A 14 -24.06 -6.34 3.67
CA LYS A 14 -25.51 -6.14 3.42
C LYS A 14 -25.88 -6.22 1.93
N LYS A 15 -24.91 -6.07 1.03
CA LYS A 15 -25.07 -6.19 -0.43
C LYS A 15 -24.91 -7.63 -0.93
N ASN A 16 -24.98 -8.60 -0.05
CA ASN A 16 -24.84 -10.02 -0.36
C ASN A 16 -23.52 -10.38 -1.07
N ILE A 17 -22.43 -9.70 -0.65
CA ILE A 17 -21.07 -10.00 -1.07
C ILE A 17 -20.35 -10.64 0.12
N THR A 18 -19.75 -11.78 -0.08
CA THR A 18 -18.98 -12.51 0.93
C THR A 18 -17.50 -12.26 0.73
N PHE A 19 -16.83 -11.80 1.78
CA PHE A 19 -15.39 -11.59 1.85
C PHE A 19 -14.78 -12.70 2.71
N ILE A 20 -13.75 -13.36 2.18
CA ILE A 20 -13.09 -14.49 2.80
C ILE A 20 -11.62 -14.17 2.94
N GLY A 21 -11.16 -14.04 4.16
CA GLY A 21 -9.75 -13.82 4.48
C GLY A 21 -9.05 -15.15 4.76
N THR A 22 -7.92 -15.36 4.11
CA THR A 22 -7.21 -16.64 4.12
C THR A 22 -5.82 -16.52 4.74
N HIS A 23 -5.23 -17.65 5.06
CA HIS A 23 -3.81 -17.79 5.34
C HIS A 23 -3.08 -18.14 4.03
N GLY A 24 -2.30 -17.18 3.50
CA GLY A 24 -1.44 -17.38 2.34
C GLY A 24 -2.03 -17.04 0.98
N SER A 25 -3.38 -16.95 0.82
CA SER A 25 -4.02 -16.71 -0.47
C SER A 25 -4.71 -15.34 -0.58
N GLY A 26 -4.51 -14.44 0.38
CA GLY A 26 -5.08 -13.10 0.40
C GLY A 26 -6.58 -13.06 0.71
N ILE A 27 -7.30 -12.15 0.07
CA ILE A 27 -8.74 -11.99 0.25
C ILE A 27 -9.50 -12.47 -0.99
N TRP A 28 -10.51 -13.28 -0.76
CA TRP A 28 -11.43 -13.73 -1.77
C TRP A 28 -12.77 -13.04 -1.61
N ILE A 29 -13.36 -12.65 -2.72
CA ILE A 29 -14.64 -11.94 -2.77
C ILE A 29 -15.59 -12.75 -3.63
N TYR A 30 -16.69 -13.19 -3.05
CA TYR A 30 -17.76 -13.89 -3.73
C TYR A 30 -19.01 -13.02 -3.77
N ASN A 31 -19.48 -12.73 -4.98
CA ASN A 31 -20.74 -12.03 -5.17
C ASN A 31 -21.86 -13.05 -5.30
N ASN A 32 -22.72 -13.14 -4.27
CA ASN A 32 -23.76 -14.15 -4.20
C ASN A 32 -24.90 -13.95 -5.23
N TYR A 33 -24.98 -12.79 -5.90
CA TYR A 33 -25.98 -12.58 -6.98
C TYR A 33 -25.46 -13.02 -8.35
N THR A 34 -24.19 -12.73 -8.62
CA THR A 34 -23.58 -12.97 -9.94
C THR A 34 -22.72 -14.22 -9.98
N GLU A 35 -22.55 -14.88 -8.84
CA GLU A 35 -21.67 -16.04 -8.61
C GLU A 35 -20.20 -15.77 -8.98
N LYS A 36 -19.85 -14.49 -9.15
CA LYS A 36 -18.49 -14.10 -9.53
C LYS A 36 -17.56 -14.17 -8.34
N VAL A 37 -16.42 -14.83 -8.54
CA VAL A 37 -15.31 -14.88 -7.60
C VAL A 37 -14.22 -13.91 -8.06
N THR A 38 -13.62 -13.18 -7.12
CA THR A 38 -12.44 -12.32 -7.34
C THR A 38 -11.48 -12.56 -6.20
N ASN A 39 -10.18 -12.69 -6.51
CA ASN A 39 -9.13 -12.81 -5.51
C ASN A 39 -8.16 -11.63 -5.60
N TYR A 40 -7.85 -11.04 -4.44
CA TYR A 40 -6.79 -10.04 -4.28
C TYR A 40 -5.69 -10.57 -3.38
N HIS A 41 -4.46 -10.47 -3.83
CA HIS A 41 -3.26 -10.88 -3.14
C HIS A 41 -2.11 -9.91 -3.46
N VAL A 42 -0.98 -10.05 -2.77
CA VAL A 42 0.15 -9.10 -2.88
C VAL A 42 0.70 -8.92 -4.30
N ASN A 43 0.55 -9.92 -5.18
CA ASN A 43 1.08 -9.85 -6.54
C ASN A 43 0.13 -9.18 -7.55
N ASN A 44 -1.17 -9.00 -7.21
CA ASN A 44 -2.16 -8.42 -8.13
C ASN A 44 -2.87 -7.17 -7.54
N SER A 45 -2.52 -6.77 -6.34
CA SER A 45 -3.12 -5.63 -5.65
C SER A 45 -2.12 -4.97 -4.70
N ALA A 46 -2.49 -3.83 -4.10
CA ALA A 46 -1.72 -3.20 -3.05
C ALA A 46 -2.05 -3.78 -1.64
N LEU A 47 -2.58 -4.99 -1.55
CA LEU A 47 -2.72 -5.70 -0.29
C LEU A 47 -1.34 -5.95 0.32
N ILE A 48 -1.17 -5.65 1.62
CA ILE A 48 0.15 -5.68 2.28
C ILE A 48 0.64 -7.09 2.61
N SER A 49 -0.29 -8.03 2.81
CA SER A 49 0.01 -9.44 3.10
C SER A 49 -1.09 -10.37 2.60
N ASN A 50 -0.70 -11.59 2.25
CA ASN A 50 -1.65 -12.67 1.92
C ASN A 50 -2.24 -13.35 3.17
N ASN A 51 -1.69 -13.07 4.36
CA ASN A 51 -2.18 -13.62 5.62
C ASN A 51 -3.20 -12.64 6.24
N ILE A 52 -4.47 -12.91 6.01
CA ILE A 52 -5.59 -12.11 6.51
C ILE A 52 -6.02 -12.68 7.86
N HIS A 53 -6.03 -11.85 8.89
CA HIS A 53 -6.38 -12.28 10.25
C HIS A 53 -7.84 -11.96 10.60
N CYS A 54 -8.31 -10.74 10.31
CA CYS A 54 -9.69 -10.33 10.58
C CYS A 54 -10.19 -9.33 9.52
N ILE A 55 -11.47 -9.36 9.21
CA ILE A 55 -12.14 -8.41 8.31
C ILE A 55 -13.28 -7.77 9.07
N LEU A 56 -13.27 -6.44 9.19
CA LEU A 56 -14.32 -5.65 9.83
C LEU A 56 -14.94 -4.67 8.84
N PRO A 57 -16.29 -4.52 8.87
CA PRO A 57 -16.97 -3.50 8.06
C PRO A 57 -16.68 -2.09 8.59
N ALA A 58 -16.43 -1.16 7.68
CA ALA A 58 -16.28 0.26 7.92
C ALA A 58 -17.39 1.07 7.25
N LEU A 59 -17.28 2.41 7.31
CA LEU A 59 -18.20 3.31 6.62
C LEU A 59 -18.15 3.11 5.09
N GLU A 60 -19.22 3.44 4.39
CA GLU A 60 -19.34 3.40 2.91
C GLU A 60 -19.14 2.02 2.27
N ASP A 61 -19.35 0.94 3.02
CA ASP A 61 -19.08 -0.45 2.64
C ASP A 61 -17.57 -0.78 2.51
N ASP A 62 -16.68 0.09 3.00
CA ASP A 62 -15.27 -0.21 3.11
C ASP A 62 -15.01 -1.30 4.14
N LEU A 63 -13.82 -1.88 4.08
CA LEU A 63 -13.37 -2.89 5.05
C LEU A 63 -12.06 -2.44 5.70
N ILE A 64 -11.92 -2.72 7.00
CA ILE A 64 -10.64 -2.70 7.69
C ILE A 64 -10.20 -4.14 7.91
N ILE A 65 -9.02 -4.45 7.43
CA ILE A 65 -8.47 -5.80 7.37
C ILE A 65 -7.18 -5.83 8.19
N SER A 66 -7.11 -6.69 9.19
CA SER A 66 -5.85 -6.94 9.89
C SER A 66 -5.09 -8.08 9.23
N THR A 67 -3.78 -7.92 9.13
CA THR A 67 -2.86 -8.86 8.51
C THR A 67 -1.63 -9.06 9.38
N GLU A 68 -0.73 -9.97 9.04
CA GLU A 68 0.55 -10.13 9.75
C GLU A 68 1.51 -8.93 9.63
N LYS A 69 1.29 -8.02 8.67
CA LYS A 69 2.17 -6.88 8.39
C LYS A 69 1.58 -5.53 8.78
N GLY A 70 0.33 -5.49 9.21
CA GLY A 70 -0.36 -4.27 9.56
C GLY A 70 -1.84 -4.29 9.26
N LEU A 71 -2.44 -3.11 9.16
CA LEU A 71 -3.83 -2.92 8.78
C LEU A 71 -3.94 -2.46 7.33
N THR A 72 -4.98 -2.92 6.67
CA THR A 72 -5.33 -2.50 5.31
C THR A 72 -6.77 -2.01 5.29
N ARG A 73 -7.03 -0.81 4.77
CA ARG A 73 -8.36 -0.37 4.37
C ARG A 73 -8.60 -0.75 2.93
N PHE A 74 -9.65 -1.48 2.68
CA PHE A 74 -10.10 -1.82 1.33
C PHE A 74 -11.35 -1.02 0.99
N LYS A 75 -11.21 -0.07 0.07
CA LYS A 75 -12.31 0.66 -0.53
C LYS A 75 -12.97 -0.21 -1.60
N THR A 76 -14.07 -0.82 -1.24
CA THR A 76 -14.68 -1.89 -2.06
C THR A 76 -15.20 -1.39 -3.41
N LYS A 77 -15.71 -0.14 -3.49
CA LYS A 77 -16.23 0.46 -4.73
C LYS A 77 -15.12 0.78 -5.72
N GLU A 78 -14.04 1.38 -5.23
CA GLU A 78 -12.89 1.84 -6.03
C GLU A 78 -11.87 0.73 -6.25
N LYS A 79 -11.95 -0.37 -5.47
CA LYS A 79 -10.99 -1.48 -5.43
C LYS A 79 -9.57 -1.02 -5.05
N ILE A 80 -9.49 -0.05 -4.16
CA ILE A 80 -8.23 0.54 -3.69
C ILE A 80 -7.90 -0.01 -2.31
N PHE A 81 -6.63 -0.39 -2.11
CA PHE A 81 -6.07 -0.79 -0.83
C PHE A 81 -5.16 0.31 -0.30
N SER A 82 -5.35 0.68 0.96
CA SER A 82 -4.49 1.62 1.70
C SER A 82 -3.99 0.93 2.96
N ASN A 83 -2.68 0.99 3.21
CA ASN A 83 -2.04 0.22 4.26
C ASN A 83 -1.55 1.10 5.40
N TRP A 84 -1.52 0.55 6.61
CA TRP A 84 -0.97 1.14 7.80
C TRP A 84 -0.03 0.15 8.49
N THR A 85 1.23 0.53 8.58
CA THR A 85 2.33 -0.27 9.12
C THR A 85 2.98 0.40 10.32
N LYS A 86 3.97 -0.24 10.94
CA LYS A 86 4.78 0.35 12.01
C LYS A 86 5.48 1.64 11.57
N GLU A 87 5.92 1.73 10.32
CA GLU A 87 6.58 2.91 9.76
C GLU A 87 5.65 4.14 9.73
N GLN A 88 4.33 3.90 9.68
CA GLN A 88 3.30 4.93 9.72
C GLN A 88 2.69 5.11 11.12
N GLY A 89 3.35 4.58 12.15
CA GLY A 89 2.95 4.78 13.54
C GLY A 89 1.97 3.73 14.08
N LEU A 90 1.74 2.61 13.39
CA LEU A 90 0.96 1.52 13.97
C LEU A 90 1.75 0.86 15.11
N MET A 91 1.17 0.80 16.30
CA MET A 91 1.86 0.35 17.51
C MET A 91 2.26 -1.13 17.47
N SER A 92 1.44 -1.98 16.85
CA SER A 92 1.71 -3.41 16.68
C SER A 92 1.24 -3.89 15.31
N THR A 93 1.91 -4.91 14.77
CA THR A 93 1.48 -5.64 13.57
C THR A 93 1.20 -7.11 13.86
N SER A 94 1.38 -7.54 15.11
CA SER A 94 1.15 -8.92 15.55
C SER A 94 -0.31 -9.15 15.92
N PHE A 95 -1.21 -9.06 14.93
CA PHE A 95 -2.63 -9.28 15.14
C PHE A 95 -2.98 -10.75 15.31
N ASN A 96 -3.94 -11.04 16.20
CA ASN A 96 -4.46 -12.38 16.38
C ASN A 96 -5.56 -12.69 15.36
N GLN A 97 -5.68 -13.95 14.97
CA GLN A 97 -6.71 -14.41 14.04
C GLN A 97 -8.10 -14.21 14.62
N ALA A 98 -9.03 -13.73 13.79
CA ALA A 98 -10.43 -13.44 14.14
C ALA A 98 -10.63 -12.51 15.37
N ALA A 99 -9.55 -11.89 15.86
CA ALA A 99 -9.58 -11.02 17.04
C ALA A 99 -9.83 -9.57 16.66
N GLY A 100 -11.03 -9.26 16.23
CA GLY A 100 -11.41 -7.89 15.90
C GLY A 100 -12.91 -7.66 16.10
N VAL A 101 -13.28 -6.44 16.50
CA VAL A 101 -14.65 -6.00 16.64
C VAL A 101 -14.81 -4.55 16.20
N HIS A 102 -15.92 -4.25 15.52
CA HIS A 102 -16.41 -2.89 15.31
C HIS A 102 -17.47 -2.61 16.35
N THR A 103 -17.21 -1.65 17.23
CA THR A 103 -18.03 -1.37 18.40
C THR A 103 -19.21 -0.45 18.06
N ARG A 104 -20.22 -0.37 18.95
CA ARG A 104 -21.40 0.51 18.77
C ARG A 104 -21.03 2.00 18.83
N ASP A 105 -19.98 2.35 19.56
CA ASP A 105 -19.42 3.71 19.68
C ASP A 105 -18.44 4.05 18.54
N LYS A 106 -18.51 3.30 17.44
CA LYS A 106 -17.77 3.54 16.19
C LYS A 106 -16.25 3.49 16.35
N LYS A 107 -15.78 2.43 16.99
CA LYS A 107 -14.36 2.12 17.12
C LYS A 107 -14.07 0.73 16.59
N PHE A 108 -12.91 0.58 15.98
CA PHE A 108 -12.34 -0.71 15.67
C PHE A 108 -11.41 -1.12 16.80
N ILE A 109 -11.55 -2.33 17.31
CA ILE A 109 -10.62 -2.90 18.27
C ILE A 109 -10.07 -4.19 17.69
N PHE A 110 -8.74 -4.30 17.63
CA PHE A 110 -8.04 -5.49 17.16
C PHE A 110 -7.15 -6.04 18.26
N GLY A 111 -7.29 -7.32 18.56
CA GLY A 111 -6.42 -8.02 19.49
C GLY A 111 -5.05 -8.28 18.88
N CYS A 112 -3.99 -8.01 19.65
CA CYS A 112 -2.60 -8.19 19.29
C CYS A 112 -1.92 -9.12 20.31
N GLY A 113 -0.70 -9.59 20.00
CA GLY A 113 0.06 -10.45 20.90
C GLY A 113 0.40 -9.79 22.24
N ASP A 114 0.48 -8.47 22.28
CA ASP A 114 0.86 -7.63 23.42
C ASP A 114 -0.27 -6.71 23.93
N GLY A 115 -1.52 -6.97 23.53
CA GLY A 115 -2.66 -6.19 23.97
C GLY A 115 -3.73 -5.98 22.89
N ALA A 116 -4.26 -4.78 22.77
CA ALA A 116 -5.22 -4.44 21.75
C ALA A 116 -4.97 -3.03 21.17
N ILE A 117 -5.26 -2.87 19.89
CA ILE A 117 -5.23 -1.56 19.21
C ILE A 117 -6.67 -1.09 19.05
N GLU A 118 -6.94 0.13 19.50
CA GLU A 118 -8.20 0.82 19.28
C GLU A 118 -8.02 1.93 18.23
N LEU A 119 -8.93 2.00 17.27
CA LEU A 119 -8.97 3.00 16.22
C LEU A 119 -10.37 3.61 16.12
N ALA A 120 -10.46 4.91 15.93
CA ALA A 120 -11.73 5.55 15.61
C ALA A 120 -12.19 5.16 14.20
N ASP A 121 -13.50 5.00 13.98
CA ASP A 121 -14.09 4.69 12.67
C ASP A 121 -13.79 5.78 11.61
N THR A 122 -13.56 7.01 12.06
CA THR A 122 -13.17 8.16 11.25
C THR A 122 -11.69 8.18 10.87
N VAL A 123 -10.90 7.22 11.36
CA VAL A 123 -9.48 7.13 11.03
C VAL A 123 -9.30 7.02 9.52
N THR A 124 -8.70 8.05 8.96
CA THR A 124 -8.17 8.01 7.60
C THR A 124 -6.81 7.34 7.70
N LEU A 125 -6.68 6.14 7.14
CA LEU A 125 -5.36 5.53 7.01
C LEU A 125 -4.46 6.49 6.24
N PRO A 126 -3.18 6.64 6.64
CA PRO A 126 -2.27 7.54 5.96
C PRO A 126 -2.30 7.28 4.46
N HIS A 127 -2.58 8.30 3.67
CA HIS A 127 -2.36 8.18 2.23
C HIS A 127 -0.88 7.84 2.03
N GLN A 128 -0.61 6.83 1.22
CA GLN A 128 0.73 6.71 0.66
C GLN A 128 0.97 8.00 -0.13
N PHE A 129 1.75 8.90 0.45
CA PHE A 129 2.27 10.02 -0.31
C PHE A 129 3.06 9.39 -1.46
N LYS A 130 2.61 9.61 -2.68
CA LYS A 130 3.46 9.34 -3.84
C LYS A 130 4.55 10.40 -3.81
N SER A 131 5.62 10.08 -3.14
CA SER A 131 6.82 10.92 -3.18
C SER A 131 7.19 11.16 -4.64
N LYS A 132 7.22 12.41 -5.06
CA LYS A 132 7.74 12.74 -6.38
C LYS A 132 9.26 12.60 -6.31
N MET A 133 9.83 11.71 -7.09
CA MET A 133 11.28 11.68 -7.30
C MET A 133 11.68 12.86 -8.19
N VAL A 134 12.68 13.58 -7.75
CA VAL A 134 13.24 14.75 -8.43
C VAL A 134 14.74 14.52 -8.60
N PHE A 135 15.24 14.88 -9.77
CA PHE A 135 16.67 14.86 -10.03
C PHE A 135 17.27 16.22 -9.65
N ASP A 136 18.15 16.22 -8.64
CA ASP A 136 18.70 17.46 -8.10
C ASP A 136 19.96 17.93 -8.81
N ASN A 137 20.90 17.04 -9.03
CA ASN A 137 22.19 17.38 -9.61
C ASN A 137 22.64 16.33 -10.64
N PHE A 138 23.23 16.83 -11.68
CA PHE A 138 23.99 16.03 -12.63
C PHE A 138 25.47 16.39 -12.51
N ARG A 139 26.30 15.37 -12.36
CA ARG A 139 27.77 15.55 -12.33
C ARG A 139 28.40 14.76 -13.44
N LEU A 140 29.36 15.38 -14.09
CA LEU A 140 30.18 14.77 -15.12
C LEU A 140 31.64 14.79 -14.65
N LEU A 141 32.32 13.65 -14.71
CA LEU A 141 33.71 13.53 -14.21
C LEU A 141 33.87 14.11 -12.80
N TYR A 142 32.90 13.82 -11.89
CA TYR A 142 32.82 14.29 -10.50
C TYR A 142 32.55 15.80 -10.30
N GLN A 143 32.40 16.57 -11.37
CA GLN A 143 32.06 18.01 -11.30
C GLN A 143 30.60 18.24 -11.60
N LYS A 144 29.96 19.11 -10.81
CA LYS A 144 28.58 19.54 -11.06
C LYS A 144 28.53 20.30 -12.38
N VAL A 145 27.54 19.99 -13.21
CA VAL A 145 27.35 20.60 -14.52
C VAL A 145 26.02 21.33 -14.54
N MET A 146 26.07 22.58 -14.99
CA MET A 146 24.88 23.43 -15.12
C MET A 146 24.42 23.52 -16.57
N PRO A 147 23.12 23.77 -16.82
CA PRO A 147 22.61 24.01 -18.17
C PRO A 147 23.33 25.17 -18.86
N GLY A 148 23.67 25.02 -20.14
CA GLY A 148 24.26 26.07 -20.95
C GLY A 148 25.74 26.38 -20.70
N GLU A 149 26.41 25.72 -19.76
CA GLU A 149 27.86 25.84 -19.58
C GLU A 149 28.64 25.20 -20.75
N LYS A 150 29.83 25.74 -21.00
CA LYS A 150 30.70 25.22 -22.07
C LYS A 150 31.09 23.75 -21.78
N GLY A 151 30.68 22.83 -22.66
CA GLY A 151 30.87 21.40 -22.48
C GLY A 151 29.78 20.68 -21.70
N SER A 152 28.77 21.38 -21.24
CA SER A 152 27.59 20.79 -20.62
C SER A 152 26.73 20.04 -21.62
N PRO A 153 26.32 18.81 -21.34
CA PRO A 153 25.32 18.09 -22.14
C PRO A 153 23.89 18.53 -21.81
N LEU A 154 23.70 19.33 -20.74
CA LEU A 154 22.40 19.81 -20.31
C LEU A 154 22.00 21.09 -21.06
N LYS A 155 20.79 21.11 -21.61
CA LYS A 155 20.16 22.28 -22.23
C LYS A 155 19.18 23.00 -21.28
N GLU A 156 18.65 22.28 -20.33
CA GLU A 156 17.67 22.71 -19.33
C GLU A 156 17.99 22.02 -17.99
N GLU A 157 17.29 22.39 -16.91
CA GLU A 157 17.50 21.78 -15.60
C GLU A 157 17.31 20.25 -15.67
N ILE A 158 18.07 19.53 -14.84
CA ILE A 158 18.12 18.06 -14.91
C ILE A 158 16.74 17.41 -14.70
N ASP A 159 15.88 17.99 -13.86
CA ASP A 159 14.53 17.48 -13.60
C ASP A 159 13.59 17.62 -14.79
N ASP A 160 13.85 18.59 -15.67
CA ASP A 160 13.08 18.82 -16.89
C ASP A 160 13.67 18.10 -18.11
N THR A 161 14.92 17.63 -18.00
CA THR A 161 15.67 17.00 -19.09
C THR A 161 15.19 15.56 -19.32
N ARG A 162 14.71 15.26 -20.52
CA ARG A 162 14.27 13.91 -20.88
C ARG A 162 15.36 13.03 -21.51
N HIS A 163 16.36 13.64 -22.14
CA HIS A 163 17.43 12.96 -22.84
C HIS A 163 18.73 13.70 -22.65
N ILE A 164 19.78 13.00 -22.24
CA ILE A 164 21.14 13.51 -22.12
C ILE A 164 22.00 12.75 -23.15
N ILE A 165 22.68 13.49 -24.00
CA ILE A 165 23.63 12.93 -24.97
C ILE A 165 25.01 13.21 -24.46
N LEU A 166 25.77 12.14 -24.17
CA LEU A 166 27.13 12.20 -23.70
C LEU A 166 28.11 11.86 -24.84
N ASN A 167 29.25 12.54 -24.85
CA ASN A 167 30.35 12.18 -25.74
C ASN A 167 31.07 10.94 -25.18
N TYR A 168 31.90 10.29 -26.02
CA TYR A 168 32.60 9.06 -25.63
C TYR A 168 33.57 9.26 -24.45
N ASP A 169 34.10 10.46 -24.27
CA ASP A 169 34.99 10.86 -23.17
C ASP A 169 34.23 11.26 -21.89
N GLN A 170 32.91 11.40 -21.95
CA GLN A 170 32.01 11.74 -20.85
C GLN A 170 31.40 10.48 -20.23
N ASN A 171 32.21 9.46 -19.98
CA ASN A 171 31.77 8.12 -19.58
C ASN A 171 31.58 7.95 -18.05
N ILE A 172 31.94 8.95 -17.25
CA ILE A 172 31.73 8.95 -15.80
C ILE A 172 30.75 10.05 -15.46
N PHE A 173 29.56 9.66 -15.04
CA PHE A 173 28.55 10.60 -14.58
C PHE A 173 27.86 10.10 -13.29
N SER A 174 27.31 11.01 -12.54
CA SER A 174 26.44 10.70 -11.40
C SER A 174 25.20 11.60 -11.38
N LEU A 175 24.12 11.05 -10.87
CA LEU A 175 22.83 11.71 -10.76
C LEU A 175 22.38 11.65 -9.30
N ASP A 176 22.15 12.81 -8.68
CA ASP A 176 21.57 12.88 -7.35
C ASP A 176 20.04 12.84 -7.49
N VAL A 177 19.42 11.97 -6.70
CA VAL A 177 17.95 11.80 -6.69
C VAL A 177 17.45 12.08 -5.30
N SER A 178 16.46 12.95 -5.18
CA SER A 178 15.77 13.20 -3.93
C SER A 178 14.26 12.90 -4.06
N SER A 179 13.63 12.76 -2.92
CA SER A 179 12.20 12.52 -2.79
C SER A 179 11.56 13.71 -2.08
N ILE A 180 10.59 14.33 -2.75
CA ILE A 180 9.80 15.41 -2.16
C ILE A 180 8.48 14.81 -1.66
N ASN A 181 8.22 14.97 -0.35
CA ASN A 181 6.98 14.58 0.32
C ASN A 181 6.00 15.76 0.39
#